data_9c4390610102a1204e094a28e77658ed
#
_entry.id   9c4390610102a1204e094a28e77658ed
#
_cell.length_a   1.000
_cell.length_b   1.000
_cell.length_c   1.000
_cell.angle_alpha   90.00
_cell.angle_beta   90.00
_cell.angle_gamma   90.00
#
_symmetry.space_group_name_H-M   'P 1'
#
loop_
_entity.id
_entity.type
_entity.pdbx_description
1 polymer ?
#
loop_
_entity_poly.entity_id
_entity_poly.type
_entity_poly.pdbx_seq_one_letter_code
_entity_poly.pdbx_strand_id
1 'polypeptide(L)'
;MYSNKENINILTALLVSHGITDAVVCPGSRNAAIIHNLAECPKIKCHPVTDERSAAFVAMGMAQATCRPVVVCVTSGSALLNTAPAVAEATYQHQGIIVISADRPAAWIGQSVGQTIPQPGALRSFVGKCVNIPEPHTDDDRWHINRLVNEALIEAKKYHRPSVHINVPLSEPLFEYTVKKLPKERVITLWESTFGSAEPFVDEFTAAKRP
;
A
#
# COMPACT_ATOMS: atom_id res chain seq x y z
N MET A 1 -11.22 7.43 -15.71
CA MET A 1 -9.84 7.34 -16.30
C MET A 1 -8.83 7.38 -15.17
N TYR A 2 -7.70 6.65 -15.30
CA TYR A 2 -6.66 6.59 -14.27
C TYR A 2 -5.61 7.68 -14.41
N SER A 3 -4.82 7.90 -13.36
CA SER A 3 -3.75 8.89 -13.32
C SER A 3 -2.66 8.61 -14.36
N ASN A 4 -1.97 9.66 -14.79
CA ASN A 4 -0.77 9.55 -15.64
C ASN A 4 0.46 9.04 -14.87
N LYS A 5 0.37 8.88 -13.55
CA LYS A 5 1.46 8.39 -12.70
C LYS A 5 1.56 6.87 -12.80
N GLU A 6 2.62 6.39 -13.41
CA GLU A 6 2.78 4.98 -13.74
C GLU A 6 2.98 4.10 -12.50
N ASN A 7 3.75 4.54 -11.50
CA ASN A 7 3.91 3.84 -10.24
C ASN A 7 2.56 3.61 -9.53
N ILE A 8 1.63 4.58 -9.60
CA ILE A 8 0.28 4.44 -9.04
C ILE A 8 -0.54 3.41 -9.83
N ASN A 9 -0.40 3.39 -11.16
CA ASN A 9 -1.11 2.43 -12.01
C ASN A 9 -0.64 0.99 -11.74
N ILE A 10 0.67 0.77 -11.62
CA ILE A 10 1.27 -0.52 -11.24
C ILE A 10 0.76 -0.94 -9.85
N LEU A 11 0.82 -0.02 -8.87
CA LEU A 11 0.33 -0.27 -7.51
C LEU A 11 -1.15 -0.69 -7.53
N THR A 12 -2.01 0.09 -8.20
CA THR A 12 -3.45 -0.20 -8.25
C THR A 12 -3.75 -1.54 -8.91
N ALA A 13 -3.07 -1.84 -10.02
CA ALA A 13 -3.21 -3.12 -10.74
C ALA A 13 -2.83 -4.31 -9.85
N LEU A 14 -1.74 -4.19 -9.09
CA LEU A 14 -1.28 -5.23 -8.17
C LEU A 14 -2.17 -5.38 -6.94
N LEU A 15 -2.67 -4.29 -6.35
CA LEU A 15 -3.67 -4.36 -5.27
C LEU A 15 -4.87 -5.19 -5.68
N VAL A 16 -5.42 -4.91 -6.88
CA VAL A 16 -6.54 -5.67 -7.44
C VAL A 16 -6.17 -7.13 -7.66
N SER A 17 -5.02 -7.40 -8.26
CA SER A 17 -4.57 -8.76 -8.58
C SER A 17 -4.29 -9.58 -7.33
N HIS A 18 -3.89 -8.94 -6.25
CA HIS A 18 -3.76 -9.55 -4.93
C HIS A 18 -5.07 -9.63 -4.14
N GLY A 19 -6.22 -9.24 -4.71
CA GLY A 19 -7.54 -9.38 -4.10
C GLY A 19 -7.80 -8.37 -2.96
N ILE A 20 -7.17 -7.22 -2.99
CA ILE A 20 -7.50 -6.11 -2.09
C ILE A 20 -8.79 -5.45 -2.60
N THR A 21 -9.80 -5.36 -1.73
CA THR A 21 -11.15 -4.89 -2.08
C THR A 21 -11.56 -3.61 -1.37
N ASP A 22 -10.86 -3.23 -0.30
CA ASP A 22 -11.26 -2.12 0.55
C ASP A 22 -10.10 -1.16 0.83
N ALA A 23 -10.37 0.14 0.75
CA ALA A 23 -9.42 1.20 1.04
C ALA A 23 -10.07 2.30 1.87
N VAL A 24 -9.54 2.58 3.05
CA VAL A 24 -9.85 3.78 3.83
C VAL A 24 -8.97 4.90 3.33
N VAL A 25 -9.56 6.03 2.93
CA VAL A 25 -8.86 7.10 2.24
C VAL A 25 -9.00 8.43 2.98
N CYS A 26 -7.87 9.08 3.25
CA CYS A 26 -7.84 10.40 3.88
C CYS A 26 -7.62 11.49 2.82
N PRO A 27 -8.38 12.60 2.84
CA PRO A 27 -8.26 13.65 1.84
C PRO A 27 -6.90 14.35 1.93
N GLY A 28 -6.28 14.62 0.78
CA GLY A 28 -5.04 15.37 0.68
C GLY A 28 -4.64 15.56 -0.78
N SER A 29 -3.95 16.67 -1.08
CA SER A 29 -3.56 16.96 -2.47
C SER A 29 -2.47 16.02 -2.97
N ARG A 30 -1.49 15.65 -2.15
CA ARG A 30 -0.39 14.80 -2.59
C ARG A 30 -0.83 13.38 -2.92
N ASN A 31 -1.79 12.83 -2.19
CA ASN A 31 -2.34 11.49 -2.44
C ASN A 31 -3.58 11.49 -3.35
N ALA A 32 -3.99 12.64 -3.90
CA ALA A 32 -5.19 12.73 -4.72
C ALA A 32 -5.16 11.79 -5.94
N ALA A 33 -4.01 11.66 -6.61
CA ALA A 33 -3.87 10.76 -7.75
C ALA A 33 -3.99 9.27 -7.34
N ILE A 34 -3.54 8.91 -6.13
CA ILE A 34 -3.69 7.56 -5.59
C ILE A 34 -5.16 7.29 -5.27
N ILE A 35 -5.82 8.20 -4.54
CA ILE A 35 -7.24 8.08 -4.19
C ILE A 35 -8.10 8.00 -5.44
N HIS A 36 -7.80 8.84 -6.44
CA HIS A 36 -8.53 8.82 -7.72
C HIS A 36 -8.45 7.44 -8.38
N ASN A 37 -7.26 6.85 -8.47
CA ASN A 37 -7.09 5.51 -9.04
C ASN A 37 -7.85 4.43 -8.25
N LEU A 38 -7.81 4.50 -6.92
CA LEU A 38 -8.55 3.56 -6.06
C LEU A 38 -10.07 3.70 -6.27
N ALA A 39 -10.57 4.95 -6.35
CA ALA A 39 -11.99 5.23 -6.53
C ALA A 39 -12.52 4.89 -7.94
N GLU A 40 -11.70 5.10 -8.98
CA GLU A 40 -12.05 4.72 -10.37
C GLU A 40 -12.04 3.19 -10.58
N CYS A 41 -11.36 2.46 -9.69
CA CYS A 41 -11.27 1.01 -9.82
C CYS A 41 -12.51 0.33 -9.24
N PRO A 42 -13.37 -0.32 -10.07
CA PRO A 42 -14.63 -0.90 -9.60
C PRO A 42 -14.45 -2.10 -8.65
N LYS A 43 -13.23 -2.60 -8.51
CA LYS A 43 -12.90 -3.73 -7.62
C LYS A 43 -12.46 -3.27 -6.22
N ILE A 44 -12.27 -1.97 -6.00
CA ILE A 44 -11.86 -1.40 -4.72
C ILE A 44 -12.95 -0.45 -4.22
N LYS A 45 -13.46 -0.70 -3.04
CA LYS A 45 -14.41 0.19 -2.37
C LYS A 45 -13.64 1.18 -1.49
N CYS A 46 -13.79 2.46 -1.77
CA CYS A 46 -13.19 3.53 -0.97
C CYS A 46 -14.13 3.95 0.18
N HIS A 47 -13.55 4.11 1.36
CA HIS A 47 -14.22 4.56 2.59
C HIS A 47 -13.53 5.86 3.06
N PRO A 48 -14.11 7.05 2.80
CA PRO A 48 -13.49 8.31 3.16
C PRO A 48 -13.55 8.55 4.67
N VAL A 49 -12.40 8.87 5.28
CA VAL A 49 -12.26 9.26 6.69
C VAL A 49 -11.25 10.40 6.76
N THR A 50 -11.62 11.54 7.37
CA THR A 50 -10.80 12.76 7.34
C THR A 50 -9.58 12.67 8.24
N ASP A 51 -9.72 12.15 9.46
CA ASP A 51 -8.63 12.03 10.43
C ASP A 51 -7.84 10.74 10.20
N GLU A 52 -6.52 10.84 9.98
CA GLU A 52 -5.68 9.70 9.62
C GLU A 52 -5.54 8.66 10.72
N ARG A 53 -5.53 9.08 11.98
CA ARG A 53 -5.50 8.16 13.12
C ARG A 53 -6.79 7.34 13.16
N SER A 54 -7.93 8.00 13.05
CA SER A 54 -9.25 7.34 12.99
C SER A 54 -9.34 6.41 11.77
N ALA A 55 -8.87 6.86 10.61
CA ALA A 55 -8.84 6.08 9.38
C ALA A 55 -8.05 4.77 9.53
N ALA A 56 -6.89 4.83 10.17
CA ALA A 56 -6.06 3.65 10.38
C ALA A 56 -6.71 2.66 11.36
N PHE A 57 -7.38 3.12 12.43
CA PHE A 57 -8.17 2.24 13.31
C PHE A 57 -9.42 1.68 12.62
N VAL A 58 -10.08 2.45 11.76
CA VAL A 58 -11.18 1.95 10.92
C VAL A 58 -10.67 0.82 10.00
N ALA A 59 -9.53 1.04 9.31
CA ALA A 59 -8.93 0.02 8.46
C ALA A 59 -8.58 -1.26 9.24
N MET A 60 -8.03 -1.11 10.47
CA MET A 60 -7.75 -2.25 11.36
C MET A 60 -9.03 -3.01 11.73
N GLY A 61 -10.09 -2.31 12.14
CA GLY A 61 -11.38 -2.94 12.46
C GLY A 61 -12.00 -3.65 11.26
N MET A 62 -11.89 -3.07 10.06
CA MET A 62 -12.32 -3.72 8.82
C MET A 62 -11.48 -4.96 8.50
N ALA A 63 -10.16 -4.90 8.67
CA ALA A 63 -9.28 -6.04 8.47
C ALA A 63 -9.61 -7.19 9.45
N GLN A 64 -9.92 -6.85 10.70
CA GLN A 64 -10.37 -7.80 11.72
C GLN A 64 -11.70 -8.47 11.34
N ALA A 65 -12.68 -7.67 10.93
CA ALA A 65 -14.02 -8.16 10.57
C ALA A 65 -14.02 -9.02 9.30
N THR A 66 -13.19 -8.68 8.32
CA THR A 66 -13.16 -9.37 7.02
C THR A 66 -12.10 -10.47 6.93
N CYS A 67 -11.19 -10.52 7.89
CA CYS A 67 -10.00 -11.37 7.84
C CYS A 67 -9.13 -11.14 6.58
N ARG A 68 -9.10 -9.93 6.04
CA ARG A 68 -8.35 -9.55 4.83
C ARG A 68 -7.57 -8.26 5.08
N PRO A 69 -6.40 -8.07 4.46
CA PRO A 69 -5.71 -6.80 4.52
C PRO A 69 -6.56 -5.66 3.92
N VAL A 70 -6.59 -4.52 4.59
CA VAL A 70 -7.30 -3.30 4.15
C VAL A 70 -6.28 -2.19 3.94
N VAL A 71 -6.45 -1.42 2.88
CA VAL A 71 -5.61 -0.25 2.60
C VAL A 71 -6.03 0.92 3.49
N VAL A 72 -5.05 1.67 4.03
CA VAL A 72 -5.24 3.04 4.50
C VAL A 72 -4.33 3.96 3.67
N CYS A 73 -4.94 4.94 2.98
CA CYS A 73 -4.22 5.85 2.10
C CYS A 73 -4.19 7.25 2.71
N VAL A 74 -2.98 7.78 2.93
CA VAL A 74 -2.75 9.08 3.56
C VAL A 74 -1.86 9.98 2.71
N THR A 75 -1.94 11.28 2.93
CA THR A 75 -1.06 12.26 2.31
C THR A 75 0.34 12.27 2.96
N SER A 76 1.20 13.19 2.56
CA SER A 76 2.58 13.27 3.05
C SER A 76 2.71 13.89 4.43
N GLY A 77 3.88 13.73 5.04
CA GLY A 77 4.26 14.40 6.29
C GLY A 77 3.67 13.72 7.53
N SER A 78 3.21 14.52 8.49
CA SER A 78 2.65 14.06 9.76
C SER A 78 1.40 13.17 9.61
N ALA A 79 0.71 13.26 8.49
CA ALA A 79 -0.40 12.36 8.14
C ALA A 79 0.00 10.88 8.23
N LEU A 80 1.18 10.52 7.72
CA LEU A 80 1.72 9.18 7.86
C LEU A 80 1.93 8.80 9.33
N LEU A 81 2.52 9.69 10.14
CA LEU A 81 2.80 9.39 11.55
C LEU A 81 1.53 9.23 12.39
N ASN A 82 0.44 9.89 12.01
CA ASN A 82 -0.85 9.71 12.66
C ASN A 82 -1.40 8.28 12.54
N THR A 83 -0.96 7.52 11.55
CA THR A 83 -1.36 6.11 11.41
C THR A 83 -0.63 5.17 12.36
N ALA A 84 0.53 5.58 12.90
CA ALA A 84 1.44 4.72 13.65
C ALA A 84 0.80 3.97 14.84
N PRO A 85 -0.06 4.58 15.67
CA PRO A 85 -0.70 3.86 16.78
C PRO A 85 -1.52 2.67 16.31
N ALA A 86 -2.35 2.85 15.27
CA ALA A 86 -3.17 1.77 14.73
C ALA A 86 -2.34 0.72 13.98
N VAL A 87 -1.27 1.14 13.29
CA VAL A 87 -0.33 0.23 12.60
C VAL A 87 0.37 -0.69 13.60
N ALA A 88 0.85 -0.14 14.71
CA ALA A 88 1.48 -0.92 15.77
C ALA A 88 0.48 -1.94 16.35
N GLU A 89 -0.71 -1.50 16.73
CA GLU A 89 -1.75 -2.35 17.28
C GLU A 89 -2.17 -3.44 16.29
N ALA A 90 -2.43 -3.09 15.03
CA ALA A 90 -2.82 -4.03 13.99
C ALA A 90 -1.77 -5.13 13.78
N THR A 91 -0.50 -4.79 13.83
CA THR A 91 0.59 -5.75 13.68
C THR A 91 0.63 -6.72 14.86
N TYR A 92 0.53 -6.23 16.10
CA TYR A 92 0.53 -7.08 17.30
C TYR A 92 -0.71 -7.96 17.41
N GLN A 93 -1.85 -7.48 16.89
CA GLN A 93 -3.10 -8.27 16.83
C GLN A 93 -3.21 -9.16 15.59
N HIS A 94 -2.19 -9.22 14.72
CA HIS A 94 -2.21 -9.97 13.46
C HIS A 94 -3.38 -9.58 12.53
N GLN A 95 -3.73 -8.30 12.53
CA GLN A 95 -4.78 -7.70 11.71
C GLN A 95 -4.19 -6.70 10.72
N GLY A 96 -3.09 -7.08 10.06
CA GLY A 96 -2.27 -6.19 9.26
C GLY A 96 -3.05 -5.33 8.28
N ILE A 97 -2.65 -4.07 8.20
CA ILE A 97 -3.15 -3.08 7.25
C ILE A 97 -2.05 -2.69 6.26
N ILE A 98 -2.47 -2.25 5.07
CA ILE A 98 -1.56 -1.76 4.03
C ILE A 98 -1.58 -0.24 4.07
N VAL A 99 -0.54 0.37 4.64
CA VAL A 99 -0.40 1.84 4.64
C VAL A 99 0.19 2.28 3.32
N ILE A 100 -0.53 3.12 2.59
CA ILE A 100 -0.04 3.80 1.39
C ILE A 100 0.09 5.28 1.71
N SER A 101 1.31 5.82 1.69
CA SER A 101 1.57 7.24 1.90
C SER A 101 2.07 7.89 0.61
N ALA A 102 1.43 8.96 0.18
CA ALA A 102 2.02 9.82 -0.84
C ALA A 102 3.22 10.56 -0.24
N ASP A 103 4.23 10.82 -1.06
CA ASP A 103 5.42 11.55 -0.63
C ASP A 103 5.84 12.58 -1.69
N ARG A 104 6.76 13.46 -1.32
CA ARG A 104 7.46 14.31 -2.26
C ARG A 104 8.63 13.56 -2.89
N PRO A 105 9.09 13.95 -4.09
CA PRO A 105 10.33 13.43 -4.65
C PRO A 105 11.50 13.61 -3.68
N ALA A 106 12.42 12.64 -3.63
CA ALA A 106 13.53 12.60 -2.67
C ALA A 106 14.37 13.89 -2.62
N ALA A 107 14.52 14.59 -3.76
CA ALA A 107 15.24 15.85 -3.85
C ALA A 107 14.63 17.00 -3.01
N TRP A 108 13.36 16.90 -2.61
CA TRP A 108 12.67 17.91 -1.82
C TRP A 108 12.75 17.65 -0.31
N ILE A 109 13.19 16.47 0.08
CA ILE A 109 13.27 16.10 1.50
C ILE A 109 14.42 16.86 2.16
N GLY A 110 14.16 17.48 3.32
CA GLY A 110 15.15 18.27 4.04
C GLY A 110 15.37 19.70 3.51
N GLN A 111 14.55 20.16 2.54
CA GLN A 111 14.63 21.49 1.95
C GLN A 111 13.66 22.51 2.59
N SER A 112 13.30 22.33 3.83
CA SER A 112 12.33 23.19 4.55
C SER A 112 10.95 23.29 3.87
N VAL A 113 10.59 22.29 3.07
CA VAL A 113 9.28 22.20 2.45
C VAL A 113 8.26 21.70 3.48
N GLY A 114 7.15 22.42 3.62
CA GLY A 114 6.08 22.07 4.53
C GLY A 114 5.48 20.69 4.24
N GLN A 115 5.00 20.01 5.28
CA GLN A 115 4.36 18.69 5.21
C GLN A 115 5.29 17.63 4.58
N THR A 116 6.54 17.66 4.99
CA THR A 116 7.61 16.79 4.46
C THR A 116 8.45 16.25 5.62
N ILE A 117 8.58 14.93 5.69
CA ILE A 117 9.41 14.21 6.67
C ILE A 117 10.17 13.09 5.93
N PRO A 118 11.21 12.47 6.51
CA PRO A 118 11.82 11.26 5.98
C PRO A 118 10.84 10.08 6.09
N GLN A 119 9.97 9.88 5.08
CA GLN A 119 8.93 8.86 5.12
C GLN A 119 9.42 7.43 4.86
N PRO A 120 10.40 7.17 3.96
CA PRO A 120 10.91 5.83 3.77
C PRO A 120 11.43 5.22 5.09
N GLY A 121 10.76 4.16 5.55
CA GLY A 121 11.10 3.50 6.81
C GLY A 121 10.58 4.15 8.10
N ALA A 122 9.77 5.21 8.02
CA ALA A 122 9.22 5.88 9.21
C ALA A 122 8.39 4.94 10.12
N LEU A 123 7.75 3.92 9.53
CA LEU A 123 6.99 2.91 10.28
C LEU A 123 7.75 1.57 10.46
N ARG A 124 9.04 1.52 10.15
CA ARG A 124 9.82 0.26 10.11
C ARG A 124 9.73 -0.60 11.38
N SER A 125 9.64 0.03 12.54
CA SER A 125 9.56 -0.69 13.82
C SER A 125 8.21 -1.38 14.06
N PHE A 126 7.20 -1.06 13.25
CA PHE A 126 5.82 -1.52 13.47
C PHE A 126 5.25 -2.31 12.29
N VAL A 127 6.02 -2.51 11.22
CA VAL A 127 5.54 -3.19 10.01
C VAL A 127 6.51 -4.30 9.58
N GLY A 128 5.98 -5.33 8.94
CA GLY A 128 6.79 -6.42 8.39
C GLY A 128 7.62 -6.00 7.17
N LYS A 129 7.12 -5.03 6.41
CA LYS A 129 7.81 -4.53 5.20
C LYS A 129 7.55 -3.05 4.98
N CYS A 130 8.63 -2.32 4.65
CA CYS A 130 8.54 -0.96 4.09
C CYS A 130 9.12 -0.98 2.68
N VAL A 131 8.41 -0.41 1.72
CA VAL A 131 8.89 -0.23 0.35
C VAL A 131 8.70 1.22 -0.10
N ASN A 132 9.58 1.68 -0.99
CA ASN A 132 9.50 3.01 -1.61
C ASN A 132 9.41 2.83 -3.12
N ILE A 133 8.35 3.33 -3.74
CA ILE A 133 8.05 3.14 -5.16
C ILE A 133 8.03 4.49 -5.90
N PRO A 134 9.19 5.05 -6.27
CA PRO A 134 9.27 6.31 -7.02
C PRO A 134 8.63 6.18 -8.41
N GLU A 135 8.49 7.30 -9.12
CA GLU A 135 8.06 7.27 -10.51
C GLU A 135 9.12 6.58 -11.37
N PRO A 136 8.75 5.63 -12.26
CA PRO A 136 9.70 4.92 -13.12
C PRO A 136 10.13 5.79 -14.30
N HIS A 137 11.40 5.68 -14.70
CA HIS A 137 11.95 6.30 -15.89
C HIS A 137 12.47 5.28 -16.90
N THR A 138 12.66 4.04 -16.47
CA THR A 138 13.19 2.93 -17.28
C THR A 138 12.35 1.67 -17.07
N ASP A 139 12.53 0.67 -17.93
CA ASP A 139 11.90 -0.63 -17.77
C ASP A 139 12.42 -1.36 -16.51
N ASP A 140 13.66 -1.16 -16.13
CA ASP A 140 14.23 -1.69 -14.89
C ASP A 140 13.56 -1.07 -13.66
N ASP A 141 13.24 0.23 -13.67
CA ASP A 141 12.49 0.87 -12.61
C ASP A 141 11.08 0.28 -12.48
N ARG A 142 10.40 0.06 -13.62
CA ARG A 142 9.08 -0.58 -13.66
C ARG A 142 9.11 -1.98 -13.06
N TRP A 143 10.07 -2.79 -13.48
CA TRP A 143 10.28 -4.13 -12.95
C TRP A 143 10.56 -4.08 -11.44
N HIS A 144 11.39 -3.13 -11.00
CA HIS A 144 11.72 -2.95 -9.59
C HIS A 144 10.48 -2.58 -8.75
N ILE A 145 9.66 -1.62 -9.22
CA ILE A 145 8.40 -1.23 -8.57
C ILE A 145 7.44 -2.44 -8.47
N ASN A 146 7.25 -3.15 -9.59
CA ASN A 146 6.42 -4.37 -9.60
C ASN A 146 6.88 -5.35 -8.52
N ARG A 147 8.18 -5.63 -8.44
CA ARG A 147 8.76 -6.53 -7.44
C ARG A 147 8.50 -6.04 -6.02
N LEU A 148 8.78 -4.75 -5.73
CA LEU A 148 8.60 -4.19 -4.39
C LEU A 148 7.15 -4.23 -3.92
N VAL A 149 6.20 -3.91 -4.80
CA VAL A 149 4.77 -3.97 -4.47
C VAL A 149 4.34 -5.41 -4.20
N ASN A 150 4.73 -6.37 -5.06
CA ASN A 150 4.44 -7.79 -4.81
C ASN A 150 5.02 -8.25 -3.46
N GLU A 151 6.28 -7.91 -3.14
CA GLU A 151 6.91 -8.26 -1.86
C GLU A 151 6.12 -7.71 -0.67
N ALA A 152 5.65 -6.45 -0.73
CA ALA A 152 4.84 -5.86 0.33
C ALA A 152 3.49 -6.57 0.47
N LEU A 153 2.82 -6.86 -0.65
CA LEU A 153 1.50 -7.51 -0.63
C LEU A 153 1.56 -8.98 -0.22
N ILE A 154 2.64 -9.68 -0.55
CA ILE A 154 2.92 -11.04 -0.04
C ILE A 154 3.11 -10.97 1.48
N GLU A 155 3.92 -10.03 1.97
CA GLU A 155 4.17 -9.87 3.40
C GLU A 155 2.86 -9.63 4.18
N ALA A 156 1.99 -8.74 3.69
CA ALA A 156 0.71 -8.45 4.32
C ALA A 156 -0.24 -9.66 4.42
N LYS A 157 0.01 -10.70 3.63
CA LYS A 157 -0.81 -11.93 3.58
C LYS A 157 -0.22 -13.11 4.33
N LYS A 158 0.99 -12.97 4.89
CA LYS A 158 1.58 -14.02 5.70
C LYS A 158 0.70 -14.41 6.89
N TYR A 159 0.96 -15.57 7.48
CA TYR A 159 0.19 -16.11 8.59
C TYR A 159 -0.04 -15.11 9.73
N HIS A 160 1.01 -14.36 10.11
CA HIS A 160 0.91 -13.34 11.16
C HIS A 160 0.36 -11.99 10.67
N ARG A 161 0.00 -11.86 9.38
CA ARG A 161 -0.58 -10.65 8.78
C ARG A 161 0.03 -9.36 9.32
N PRO A 162 1.34 -9.15 9.17
CA PRO A 162 1.94 -7.90 9.62
C PRO A 162 1.42 -6.74 8.77
N SER A 163 1.31 -5.57 9.35
CA SER A 163 1.10 -4.35 8.57
C SER A 163 2.29 -4.11 7.63
N VAL A 164 2.05 -3.42 6.52
CA VAL A 164 3.10 -3.04 5.56
C VAL A 164 2.98 -1.57 5.19
N HIS A 165 4.08 -0.95 4.79
CA HIS A 165 4.10 0.44 4.36
C HIS A 165 4.63 0.56 2.93
N ILE A 166 3.87 1.20 2.06
CA ILE A 166 4.21 1.52 0.68
C ILE A 166 4.27 3.05 0.55
N ASN A 167 5.48 3.59 0.47
CA ASN A 167 5.72 5.01 0.24
C ASN A 167 5.74 5.31 -1.25
N VAL A 168 5.02 6.35 -1.68
CA VAL A 168 4.79 6.68 -3.08
C VAL A 168 5.23 8.12 -3.35
N PRO A 169 6.51 8.38 -3.70
CA PRO A 169 6.96 9.69 -4.15
C PRO A 169 6.29 10.08 -5.46
N LEU A 170 5.80 11.33 -5.52
CA LEU A 170 5.08 11.88 -6.66
C LEU A 170 5.56 13.30 -6.97
N SER A 171 5.92 13.53 -8.22
CA SER A 171 6.22 14.85 -8.77
C SER A 171 4.95 15.56 -9.24
N GLU A 172 5.02 16.88 -9.43
CA GLU A 172 3.99 17.64 -10.14
C GLU A 172 4.04 17.34 -11.65
N PRO A 173 2.93 17.43 -12.40
CA PRO A 173 1.56 17.68 -11.95
C PRO A 173 0.90 16.43 -11.31
N LEU A 174 -0.05 16.64 -10.38
CA LEU A 174 -0.73 15.56 -9.64
C LEU A 174 -2.13 15.21 -10.19
N PHE A 175 -2.73 16.10 -10.96
CA PHE A 175 -4.16 16.02 -11.32
C PHE A 175 -4.37 15.75 -12.82
N GLU A 176 -3.59 14.84 -13.39
CA GLU A 176 -3.73 14.40 -14.77
C GLU A 176 -4.25 12.96 -14.83
N TYR A 177 -5.37 12.74 -15.53
CA TYR A 177 -6.09 11.48 -15.58
C TYR A 177 -6.47 11.11 -17.02
N THR A 178 -5.54 10.55 -17.77
CA THR A 178 -5.73 10.22 -19.20
C THR A 178 -5.62 8.73 -19.52
N VAL A 179 -5.17 7.92 -18.57
CA VAL A 179 -4.96 6.49 -18.78
C VAL A 179 -6.29 5.74 -18.73
N LYS A 180 -6.65 5.07 -19.82
CA LYS A 180 -7.95 4.39 -19.95
C LYS A 180 -8.04 3.05 -19.20
N LYS A 181 -6.92 2.34 -19.08
CA LYS A 181 -6.87 1.01 -18.48
C LYS A 181 -5.61 0.84 -17.65
N LEU A 182 -5.74 0.17 -16.51
CA LEU A 182 -4.59 -0.24 -15.71
C LEU A 182 -3.70 -1.22 -16.50
N PRO A 183 -2.38 -1.21 -16.26
CA PRO A 183 -1.46 -2.15 -16.87
C PRO A 183 -1.76 -3.59 -16.42
N LYS A 184 -1.38 -4.55 -17.26
CA LYS A 184 -1.37 -5.96 -16.86
C LYS A 184 -0.02 -6.26 -16.23
N GLU A 185 0.00 -6.41 -14.91
CA GLU A 185 1.21 -6.60 -14.12
C GLU A 185 1.47 -8.09 -13.84
N ARG A 186 2.75 -8.45 -13.72
CA ARG A 186 3.15 -9.76 -13.21
C ARG A 186 2.82 -9.84 -11.72
N VAL A 187 2.02 -10.82 -11.35
CA VAL A 187 1.69 -11.15 -9.96
C VAL A 187 2.67 -12.21 -9.46
N ILE A 188 3.32 -11.94 -8.33
CA ILE A 188 4.18 -12.89 -7.65
C ILE A 188 3.42 -13.39 -6.43
N THR A 189 3.22 -14.69 -6.32
CA THR A 189 2.61 -15.34 -5.16
C THR A 189 3.67 -15.83 -4.19
N LEU A 190 3.28 -16.16 -2.97
CA LEU A 190 4.21 -16.70 -1.97
C LEU A 190 4.89 -17.99 -2.47
N TRP A 191 4.15 -18.79 -3.22
CA TRP A 191 4.62 -19.99 -3.88
C TRP A 191 5.78 -19.73 -4.85
N GLU A 192 5.56 -18.81 -5.80
CA GLU A 192 6.57 -18.47 -6.80
C GLU A 192 7.81 -17.82 -6.22
N SER A 193 7.66 -17.08 -5.10
CA SER A 193 8.76 -16.37 -4.46
C SER A 193 9.64 -17.24 -3.58
N THR A 194 9.12 -18.39 -3.07
CA THR A 194 9.80 -19.15 -2.02
C THR A 194 10.37 -20.49 -2.52
N PHE A 195 9.65 -21.23 -3.38
CA PHE A 195 9.99 -22.64 -3.66
C PHE A 195 9.95 -23.08 -5.12
N GLY A 196 9.65 -22.19 -6.07
CA GLY A 196 9.52 -22.58 -7.48
C GLY A 196 8.35 -23.56 -7.70
N SER A 197 8.62 -24.79 -8.06
CA SER A 197 7.63 -25.85 -8.31
C SER A 197 7.37 -26.78 -7.10
N ALA A 198 7.89 -26.47 -5.91
CA ALA A 198 7.69 -27.29 -4.72
C ALA A 198 6.28 -27.12 -4.11
N GLU A 199 5.74 -28.11 -3.42
CA GLU A 199 4.40 -28.05 -2.82
C GLU A 199 4.25 -26.93 -1.76
N PRO A 200 3.10 -26.23 -1.68
CA PRO A 200 2.97 -25.08 -0.80
C PRO A 200 3.02 -25.49 0.67
N PHE A 201 4.04 -25.02 1.35
CA PHE A 201 4.12 -25.10 2.82
C PHE A 201 2.91 -24.41 3.52
N VAL A 202 2.13 -23.65 2.77
CA VAL A 202 0.97 -22.88 3.26
C VAL A 202 -0.22 -23.76 3.59
N ASP A 203 -0.38 -24.93 2.96
CA ASP A 203 -1.57 -25.76 3.17
C ASP A 203 -1.57 -26.46 4.53
N GLU A 204 -0.42 -26.77 5.11
CA GLU A 204 -0.33 -27.35 6.45
C GLU A 204 -0.66 -26.34 7.56
N PHE A 205 -0.33 -25.04 7.37
CA PHE A 205 -0.61 -24.00 8.35
C PHE A 205 -2.02 -23.40 8.27
N THR A 206 -2.65 -23.41 7.09
CA THR A 206 -4.04 -22.98 6.94
C THR A 206 -5.03 -24.02 7.46
N ALA A 207 -4.63 -25.29 7.53
CA ALA A 207 -5.43 -26.37 8.10
C ALA A 207 -5.41 -26.41 9.63
N ALA A 208 -4.46 -25.75 10.30
CA ALA A 208 -4.45 -25.63 11.75
C ALA A 208 -5.65 -24.78 12.18
N LYS A 209 -6.71 -25.42 12.66
CA LYS A 209 -7.86 -24.76 13.29
C LYS A 209 -7.35 -23.85 14.39
N ARG A 210 -7.69 -22.58 14.30
CA ARG A 210 -7.46 -21.61 15.39
C ARG A 210 -8.18 -22.13 16.63
N PRO A 211 -7.56 -22.01 17.82
CA PRO A 211 -8.27 -22.26 19.08
C PRO A 211 -9.42 -21.27 19.24
#